data_e0f7a6904fbc9ce8d0428c5170b751f3
#
_entry.id   e0f7a6904fbc9ce8d0428c5170b751f3
#
_cell.length_a   1.000
_cell.length_b   1.000
_cell.length_c   1.000
_cell.angle_alpha   90.00
_cell.angle_beta   90.00
_cell.angle_gamma   90.00
#
_symmetry.space_group_name_H-M   'P 1'
#
loop_
_entity.id
_entity.type
_entity.pdbx_description
1 polymer ?
#
loop_
_entity_poly.entity_id
_entity_poly.type
_entity_poly.pdbx_seq_one_letter_code
_entity_poly.pdbx_strand_id
1 'polypeptide(L)'
;LPKFNNGVQKDADGKNIKGTGKMIKNWFEWSRDNAKEYPKIHPTQKPVGVLKELIKIFTDEGDVVIDPCAGSGTTLRACAELNRKCYGFEIDKRFYKSAQEKMLTFKKPDYEQLEIGKQAV
;
A
#
# COMPACT_ATOMS: atom_id res chain seq x y z
N LEU A 1 -5.20 20.10 -6.97
CA LEU A 1 -6.09 18.97 -7.30
C LEU A 1 -5.33 17.65 -7.07
N PRO A 2 -5.99 16.64 -6.48
CA PRO A 2 -5.35 15.35 -6.30
C PRO A 2 -4.95 14.79 -7.67
N LYS A 3 -3.72 14.30 -7.76
CA LYS A 3 -3.21 13.59 -8.94
C LYS A 3 -3.63 12.14 -8.86
N PHE A 4 -4.10 11.61 -9.97
CA PHE A 4 -4.44 10.21 -10.10
C PHE A 4 -3.58 9.56 -11.18
N ASN A 5 -2.98 8.43 -10.87
CA ASN A 5 -2.21 7.64 -11.82
C ASN A 5 -3.15 6.71 -12.60
N ASN A 6 -3.76 7.24 -13.64
CA ASN A 6 -4.72 6.53 -14.48
C ASN A 6 -4.19 6.21 -15.89
N GLY A 7 -2.88 6.27 -16.08
CA GLY A 7 -2.23 5.98 -17.34
C GLY A 7 -2.29 7.12 -18.38
N VAL A 8 -2.62 8.34 -17.96
CA VAL A 8 -2.53 9.51 -18.83
C VAL A 8 -1.07 9.74 -19.22
N GLN A 9 -0.80 9.76 -20.52
CA GLN A 9 0.50 10.11 -21.06
C GLN A 9 0.62 11.61 -21.28
N LYS A 10 1.83 12.13 -21.17
CA LYS A 10 2.14 13.52 -21.42
C LYS A 10 3.07 13.65 -22.62
N ASP A 11 2.91 14.73 -23.38
CA ASP A 11 3.83 15.11 -24.44
C ASP A 11 5.13 15.73 -23.86
N ALA A 12 6.04 16.13 -24.75
CA ALA A 12 7.32 16.73 -24.38
C ALA A 12 7.17 18.04 -23.58
N ASP A 13 6.05 18.74 -23.75
CA ASP A 13 5.71 20.00 -23.04
C ASP A 13 4.97 19.75 -21.71
N GLY A 14 4.76 18.48 -21.34
CA GLY A 14 4.06 18.07 -20.12
C GLY A 14 2.54 18.17 -20.20
N LYS A 15 1.96 18.36 -21.41
CA LYS A 15 0.52 18.43 -21.63
C LYS A 15 -0.07 17.01 -21.80
N ASN A 16 -1.26 16.79 -21.26
CA ASN A 16 -1.92 15.50 -21.37
C ASN A 16 -2.30 15.17 -22.83
N ILE A 17 -1.91 13.99 -23.29
CA ILE A 17 -2.28 13.49 -24.61
C ILE A 17 -3.71 12.95 -24.56
N LYS A 18 -4.60 13.50 -25.41
CA LYS A 18 -5.99 13.04 -25.51
C LYS A 18 -6.06 11.56 -25.87
N GLY A 19 -7.02 10.86 -25.29
CA GLY A 19 -7.26 9.43 -25.55
C GLY A 19 -6.33 8.49 -24.79
N THR A 20 -5.39 9.03 -24.02
CA THR A 20 -4.60 8.26 -23.06
C THR A 20 -5.23 8.39 -21.67
N GLY A 21 -5.00 7.39 -20.84
CA GLY A 21 -5.61 7.33 -19.52
C GLY A 21 -6.96 6.62 -19.52
N LYS A 22 -7.29 6.05 -18.38
CA LYS A 22 -8.52 5.31 -18.16
C LYS A 22 -9.33 5.95 -17.03
N MET A 23 -10.64 5.84 -17.10
CA MET A 23 -11.50 6.22 -15.99
C MET A 23 -11.16 5.35 -14.77
N ILE A 24 -10.95 5.96 -13.63
CA ILE A 24 -10.77 5.25 -12.37
C ILE A 24 -12.13 4.68 -11.97
N LYS A 25 -12.19 3.37 -11.84
CA LYS A 25 -13.38 2.67 -11.39
C LYS A 25 -13.45 2.66 -9.87
N ASN A 26 -14.65 2.59 -9.33
CA ASN A 26 -14.89 2.46 -7.90
C ASN A 26 -15.01 1.00 -7.43
N TRP A 27 -14.65 0.05 -8.28
CA TRP A 27 -14.60 -1.38 -7.96
C TRP A 27 -13.34 -2.01 -8.56
N PHE A 28 -12.83 -3.04 -7.89
CA PHE A 28 -11.63 -3.77 -8.28
C PHE A 28 -11.88 -5.27 -8.18
N GLU A 29 -11.44 -6.01 -9.18
CA GLU A 29 -11.31 -7.46 -9.08
C GLU A 29 -10.10 -7.79 -8.23
N TRP A 30 -10.24 -8.79 -7.37
CA TRP A 30 -9.16 -9.22 -6.51
C TRP A 30 -9.17 -10.74 -6.32
N SER A 31 -8.02 -11.30 -6.03
CA SER A 31 -7.83 -12.69 -5.63
C SER A 31 -7.34 -12.78 -4.19
N ARG A 32 -7.49 -13.94 -3.59
CA ARG A 32 -6.94 -14.19 -2.26
C ARG A 32 -5.42 -14.05 -2.28
N ASP A 33 -4.87 -13.51 -1.23
CA ASP A 33 -3.43 -13.47 -1.03
C ASP A 33 -2.85 -14.88 -0.92
N ASN A 34 -1.63 -15.05 -1.39
CA ASN A 34 -0.85 -16.25 -1.13
C ASN A 34 -0.44 -16.26 0.36
N ALA A 35 -0.95 -17.20 1.13
CA ALA A 35 -0.74 -17.26 2.57
C ALA A 35 0.75 -17.47 2.98
N LYS A 36 1.60 -17.99 2.09
CA LYS A 36 3.03 -18.10 2.34
C LYS A 36 3.74 -16.75 2.25
N GLU A 37 3.28 -15.90 1.37
CA GLU A 37 3.84 -14.57 1.14
C GLU A 37 3.19 -13.51 2.02
N TYR A 38 1.88 -13.59 2.17
CA TYR A 38 1.06 -12.66 2.95
C TYR A 38 0.23 -13.43 3.99
N PRO A 39 0.79 -13.70 5.16
CA PRO A 39 0.11 -14.51 6.16
C PRO A 39 -1.16 -13.82 6.65
N LYS A 40 -2.21 -14.59 6.87
CA LYS A 40 -3.44 -14.08 7.45
C LYS A 40 -3.26 -13.87 8.95
N ILE A 41 -3.24 -12.62 9.37
CA ILE A 41 -3.02 -12.19 10.76
C ILE A 41 -4.33 -11.72 11.39
N HIS A 42 -5.18 -11.03 10.61
CA HIS A 42 -6.40 -10.39 11.09
C HIS A 42 -7.63 -10.98 10.40
N PRO A 43 -8.76 -11.18 11.11
CA PRO A 43 -10.00 -11.74 10.53
C PRO A 43 -10.51 -10.97 9.32
N THR A 44 -10.41 -9.65 9.35
CA THR A 44 -10.87 -8.74 8.29
C THR A 44 -9.74 -8.17 7.44
N GLN A 45 -8.63 -8.89 7.35
CA GLN A 45 -7.47 -8.47 6.56
C GLN A 45 -7.84 -8.25 5.09
N LYS A 46 -7.46 -7.10 4.56
CA LYS A 46 -7.67 -6.76 3.15
C LYS A 46 -6.57 -7.40 2.29
N PRO A 47 -6.90 -7.85 1.07
CA PRO A 47 -5.91 -8.38 0.15
C PRO A 47 -4.84 -7.35 -0.21
N VAL A 48 -3.58 -7.76 -0.21
CA VAL A 48 -2.45 -6.89 -0.58
C VAL A 48 -2.60 -6.37 -2.00
N GLY A 49 -3.09 -7.19 -2.93
CA GLY A 49 -3.31 -6.79 -4.31
C GLY A 49 -4.23 -5.59 -4.47
N VAL A 50 -5.35 -5.55 -3.76
CA VAL A 50 -6.29 -4.40 -3.77
C VAL A 50 -5.60 -3.14 -3.26
N LEU A 51 -4.88 -3.24 -2.15
CA LEU A 51 -4.17 -2.10 -1.57
C LEU A 51 -3.07 -1.59 -2.49
N LYS A 52 -2.34 -2.48 -3.15
CA LYS A 52 -1.35 -2.09 -4.16
C LYS A 52 -1.98 -1.30 -5.32
N GLU A 53 -3.12 -1.73 -5.84
CA GLU A 53 -3.80 -0.98 -6.91
C GLU A 53 -4.23 0.41 -6.45
N LEU A 54 -4.82 0.53 -5.27
CA LEU A 54 -5.20 1.84 -4.71
C LEU A 54 -3.98 2.74 -4.51
N ILE A 55 -2.91 2.21 -3.93
CA ILE A 55 -1.67 2.97 -3.69
C ILE A 55 -1.07 3.47 -5.01
N LYS A 56 -1.02 2.65 -6.05
CA LYS A 56 -0.52 3.05 -7.37
C LYS A 56 -1.35 4.17 -8.00
N ILE A 57 -2.68 4.11 -7.85
CA ILE A 57 -3.58 5.12 -8.43
C ILE A 57 -3.41 6.47 -7.73
N PHE A 58 -3.35 6.49 -6.41
CA PHE A 58 -3.46 7.71 -5.62
C PHE A 58 -2.13 8.28 -5.12
N THR A 59 -1.03 7.59 -5.35
CA THR A 59 0.31 8.02 -4.91
C THR A 59 1.36 7.78 -5.98
N ASP A 60 2.48 8.49 -5.85
CA ASP A 60 3.70 8.26 -6.59
C ASP A 60 4.78 7.61 -5.71
N GLU A 61 5.84 7.07 -6.31
CA GLU A 61 6.97 6.55 -5.55
C GLU A 61 7.57 7.63 -4.65
N GLY A 62 7.89 7.26 -3.42
CA GLY A 62 8.41 8.17 -2.41
C GLY A 62 7.35 8.93 -1.61
N ASP A 63 6.09 8.90 -2.03
CA ASP A 63 4.99 9.51 -1.27
C ASP A 63 4.79 8.83 0.10
N VAL A 64 4.15 9.57 0.99
CA VAL A 64 3.80 9.12 2.34
C VAL A 64 2.34 8.70 2.39
N VAL A 65 2.10 7.50 2.87
CA VAL A 65 0.77 6.94 3.15
C VAL A 65 0.60 6.81 4.66
N ILE A 66 -0.57 7.12 5.18
CA ILE A 66 -0.90 6.96 6.59
C ILE A 66 -2.09 6.00 6.71
N ASP A 67 -1.94 4.97 7.54
CA ASP A 67 -2.99 4.02 7.88
C ASP A 67 -3.27 4.09 9.39
N PRO A 68 -4.34 4.78 9.81
CA PRO A 68 -4.66 4.95 11.22
C PRO A 68 -5.17 3.67 11.90
N CYS A 69 -5.49 2.62 11.14
CA CYS A 69 -6.03 1.35 11.62
C CYS A 69 -5.34 0.18 10.92
N ALA A 70 -4.02 0.06 11.10
CA ALA A 70 -3.15 -0.80 10.31
C ALA A 70 -3.47 -2.31 10.43
N GLY A 71 -4.06 -2.77 11.53
CA GLY A 71 -4.46 -4.15 11.73
C GLY A 71 -3.30 -5.14 11.50
N SER A 72 -3.38 -5.87 10.40
CA SER A 72 -2.33 -6.82 9.99
C SER A 72 -1.08 -6.17 9.36
N GLY A 73 -1.08 -4.85 9.15
CA GLY A 73 0.01 -4.16 8.48
C GLY A 73 0.04 -4.34 6.96
N THR A 74 -1.05 -4.77 6.36
CA THR A 74 -1.12 -5.04 4.91
C THR A 74 -0.88 -3.78 4.08
N THR A 75 -1.40 -2.63 4.51
CA THR A 75 -1.14 -1.34 3.84
C THR A 75 0.35 -0.98 3.87
N LEU A 76 1.00 -1.17 5.01
CA LEU A 76 2.43 -0.91 5.16
C LEU A 76 3.25 -1.83 4.25
N ARG A 77 2.89 -3.10 4.19
CA ARG A 77 3.53 -4.08 3.30
C ARG A 77 3.38 -3.67 1.84
N ALA A 78 2.17 -3.30 1.41
CA ALA A 78 1.90 -2.87 0.05
C ALA A 78 2.69 -1.60 -0.32
N CYS A 79 2.76 -0.63 0.58
CA CYS A 79 3.56 0.59 0.40
C CYS A 79 5.05 0.27 0.24
N ALA A 80 5.59 -0.58 1.12
CA ALA A 80 6.99 -0.97 1.07
C ALA A 80 7.34 -1.66 -0.25
N GLU A 81 6.49 -2.56 -0.74
CA GLU A 81 6.71 -3.24 -2.02
C GLU A 81 6.61 -2.29 -3.23
N LEU A 82 5.91 -1.19 -3.09
CA LEU A 82 5.72 -0.18 -4.14
C LEU A 82 6.58 1.08 -3.98
N ASN A 83 7.55 1.08 -3.08
CA ASN A 83 8.45 2.21 -2.80
C ASN A 83 7.74 3.48 -2.29
N ARG A 84 6.69 3.31 -1.50
CA ARG A 84 6.06 4.40 -0.75
C ARG A 84 6.46 4.30 0.71
N LYS A 85 6.53 5.44 1.39
CA LYS A 85 6.67 5.49 2.85
C LYS A 85 5.30 5.27 3.48
N CYS A 86 5.22 4.55 4.60
CA CYS A 86 3.96 4.34 5.28
C CYS A 86 4.11 4.41 6.80
N TYR A 87 3.17 5.09 7.43
CA TYR A 87 3.02 5.10 8.87
C TYR A 87 1.70 4.44 9.23
N GLY A 88 1.75 3.40 10.05
CA GLY A 88 0.59 2.67 10.50
C GLY A 88 0.42 2.75 12.01
N PHE A 89 -0.82 2.74 12.45
CA PHE A 89 -1.18 2.75 13.87
C PHE A 89 -2.10 1.57 14.14
N GLU A 90 -1.79 0.82 15.20
CA GLU A 90 -2.60 -0.31 15.65
C GLU A 90 -2.67 -0.32 17.18
N ILE A 91 -3.87 -0.26 17.72
CA ILE A 91 -4.12 -0.21 19.16
C ILE A 91 -4.06 -1.60 19.81
N ASP A 92 -4.42 -2.66 19.09
CA ASP A 92 -4.34 -4.03 19.62
C ASP A 92 -2.91 -4.54 19.56
N LYS A 93 -2.30 -4.69 20.72
CA LYS A 93 -0.91 -5.14 20.85
C LYS A 93 -0.62 -6.49 20.19
N ARG A 94 -1.61 -7.38 20.13
CA ARG A 94 -1.45 -8.71 19.51
C ARG A 94 -1.34 -8.58 17.99
N PHE A 95 -2.19 -7.77 17.36
CA PHE A 95 -2.13 -7.51 15.93
C PHE A 95 -0.88 -6.71 15.57
N TYR A 96 -0.53 -5.69 16.35
CA TYR A 96 0.71 -4.93 16.18
C TYR A 96 1.94 -5.84 16.17
N LYS A 97 2.08 -6.70 17.18
CA LYS A 97 3.19 -7.66 17.27
C LYS A 97 3.20 -8.64 16.10
N SER A 98 2.05 -9.22 15.77
CA SER A 98 1.93 -10.16 14.65
C SER A 98 2.24 -9.52 13.30
N ALA A 99 1.83 -8.26 13.09
CA ALA A 99 2.17 -7.51 11.89
C ALA A 99 3.69 -7.32 11.75
N GLN A 100 4.36 -6.91 12.83
CA GLN A 100 5.81 -6.75 12.83
C GLN A 100 6.56 -8.06 12.57
N GLU A 101 6.14 -9.15 13.22
CA GLU A 101 6.83 -10.44 13.15
C GLU A 101 6.59 -11.21 11.86
N LYS A 102 5.43 -11.03 11.22
CA LYS A 102 4.98 -11.89 10.11
C LYS A 102 4.75 -11.15 8.80
N MET A 103 4.17 -9.96 8.84
CA MET A 103 3.82 -9.21 7.62
C MET A 103 4.96 -8.32 7.15
N LEU A 104 5.68 -7.70 8.06
CA LEU A 104 6.67 -6.65 7.78
C LEU A 104 8.12 -7.14 7.83
N THR A 105 8.35 -8.43 7.98
CA THR A 105 9.69 -9.05 8.00
C THR A 105 10.27 -9.38 6.64
N PHE A 106 9.56 -9.09 5.55
CA PHE A 106 10.08 -9.37 4.21
C PHE A 106 11.30 -8.48 3.91
N LYS A 107 12.30 -9.07 3.28
CA LYS A 107 13.47 -8.34 2.79
C LYS A 107 13.19 -7.88 1.37
N LYS A 108 13.20 -6.56 1.17
CA LYS A 108 13.21 -5.98 -0.16
C LYS A 108 14.66 -5.80 -0.58
N PRO A 109 15.06 -6.21 -1.80
CA PRO A 109 16.46 -6.27 -2.19
C PRO A 109 17.21 -4.94 -2.11
N ASP A 110 16.54 -3.78 -2.25
CA ASP A 110 17.22 -2.50 -2.47
C ASP A 110 16.63 -1.29 -1.73
N TYR A 111 15.85 -1.48 -0.65
CA TYR A 111 15.23 -0.35 0.05
C TYR A 111 15.36 -0.45 1.57
N GLU A 112 15.60 0.70 2.22
CA GLU A 112 15.57 0.83 3.66
C GLU A 112 14.23 0.36 4.22
N GLN A 113 14.29 -0.38 5.32
CA GLN A 113 13.09 -0.83 6.01
C GLN A 113 12.28 0.37 6.47
N LEU A 114 11.00 0.39 6.10
CA LEU A 114 10.08 1.38 6.63
C LEU A 114 9.85 1.10 8.11
N GLU A 115 10.13 2.09 8.94
CA GLU A 115 9.78 2.00 10.35
C GLU A 115 8.26 2.11 10.49
N ILE A 116 7.67 1.15 11.22
CA ILE A 116 6.31 1.30 11.70
C ILE A 116 6.34 2.37 12.78
N GLY A 117 5.51 3.40 12.61
CA GLY A 117 5.32 4.40 13.66
C GLY A 117 4.98 3.73 14.98
N LYS A 118 5.60 4.19 16.05
CA LYS A 118 5.31 3.68 17.39
C LYS A 118 3.81 3.82 17.66
N GLN A 119 3.25 2.78 18.27
CA GLN A 119 1.87 2.73 18.72
C GLN A 119 1.47 4.03 19.41
N ALA A 120 0.45 4.71 18.91
CA ALA A 120 -0.22 5.75 19.66
C ALA A 120 -0.92 5.09 20.85
N VAL A 121 -0.52 5.48 22.03
CA VAL A 121 -1.15 5.02 23.29
C VAL A 121 -2.37 5.87 23.54
#